data_ed68bb37bda7a7c81d8d26444aa0b3c5
#
_entry.id   ed68bb37bda7a7c81d8d26444aa0b3c5
#
_cell.length_a   1.000
_cell.length_b   1.000
_cell.length_c   1.000
_cell.angle_alpha   90.00
_cell.angle_beta   90.00
_cell.angle_gamma   90.00
#
_symmetry.space_group_name_H-M   'P 1'
#
loop_
_entity.id
_entity.type
_entity.pdbx_description
1 polymer ?
#
loop_
_entity_poly.entity_id
_entity_poly.type
_entity_poly.pdbx_seq_one_letter_code
_entity_poly.pdbx_strand_id
1 'polypeptide(L)'
;MLKKFLFMIFALLPLNVFGSVDSAVVARAEKYLNTITGITGDFVQTNNGNQEQGTFSLLRPGRVRLDYKNLPIQLMADGSDLYFYDESLDQITTVPLTSTPAGILVRKKIDLQNADINVVDTTEGAKTFALKMNLRGQEGLGNMTIVFDKKPVALNSWTIVDAVGNKTDVVFNNLKTKTDFGKNYFQIQRHKTVSTSGGDDFYD
;
A
#
# COMPACT_ATOMS: atom_id res chain seq x y z
N MET A 1 72.67 9.67 -2.33
CA MET A 1 71.62 9.34 -3.32
C MET A 1 70.31 9.05 -2.62
N LEU A 2 69.43 10.02 -2.54
CA LEU A 2 68.16 9.90 -1.77
C LEU A 2 67.02 9.63 -2.76
N LYS A 3 66.51 8.37 -2.78
CA LYS A 3 65.37 7.98 -3.63
C LYS A 3 64.07 8.53 -3.02
N LYS A 4 63.47 9.51 -3.69
CA LYS A 4 62.16 10.03 -3.39
C LYS A 4 61.10 8.99 -3.81
N PHE A 5 60.43 8.32 -2.83
CA PHE A 5 59.25 7.52 -3.06
C PHE A 5 58.02 8.43 -3.16
N LEU A 6 57.47 8.55 -4.36
CA LEU A 6 56.25 9.28 -4.62
C LEU A 6 55.07 8.33 -4.27
N PHE A 7 54.41 8.56 -3.12
CA PHE A 7 53.22 7.83 -2.73
C PHE A 7 52.01 8.45 -3.43
N MET A 8 51.52 7.77 -4.46
CA MET A 8 50.33 8.17 -5.21
C MET A 8 49.11 7.74 -4.43
N ILE A 9 48.48 8.64 -3.66
CA ILE A 9 47.23 8.43 -2.97
C ILE A 9 46.13 8.35 -4.01
N PHE A 10 45.65 7.13 -4.26
CA PHE A 10 44.45 6.91 -5.08
C PHE A 10 43.24 7.20 -4.19
N ALA A 11 42.68 8.42 -4.30
CA ALA A 11 41.44 8.77 -3.62
C ALA A 11 40.29 7.96 -4.22
N LEU A 12 39.85 6.92 -3.52
CA LEU A 12 38.56 6.27 -3.80
C LEU A 12 37.45 7.28 -3.49
N LEU A 13 36.95 7.95 -4.53
CA LEU A 13 35.69 8.68 -4.43
C LEU A 13 34.56 7.67 -4.23
N PRO A 14 33.70 7.84 -3.21
CA PRO A 14 32.52 7.00 -3.09
C PRO A 14 31.63 7.25 -4.32
N LEU A 15 31.45 6.22 -5.13
CA LEU A 15 30.42 6.21 -6.16
C LEU A 15 29.08 6.26 -5.45
N ASN A 16 28.47 7.43 -5.39
CA ASN A 16 27.06 7.53 -5.03
C ASN A 16 26.28 6.79 -6.12
N VAL A 17 25.86 5.56 -5.83
CA VAL A 17 24.92 4.82 -6.65
C VAL A 17 23.56 5.49 -6.42
N PHE A 18 23.26 6.53 -7.18
CA PHE A 18 21.90 7.01 -7.30
C PHE A 18 21.10 5.86 -7.91
N GLY A 19 20.07 5.37 -7.21
CA GLY A 19 19.15 4.42 -7.75
C GLY A 19 18.61 4.95 -9.08
N SER A 20 18.86 4.22 -10.16
CA SER A 20 18.38 4.59 -11.49
C SER A 20 17.00 3.99 -11.71
N VAL A 21 16.06 4.81 -12.17
CA VAL A 21 14.74 4.31 -12.56
C VAL A 21 14.87 3.54 -13.88
N ASP A 22 14.67 2.23 -13.83
CA ASP A 22 14.64 1.38 -15.00
C ASP A 22 13.25 1.42 -15.64
N SER A 23 13.17 2.00 -16.83
CA SER A 23 11.93 2.12 -17.58
C SER A 23 11.27 0.78 -17.94
N ALA A 24 12.05 -0.29 -18.11
CA ALA A 24 11.52 -1.63 -18.38
C ALA A 24 10.84 -2.23 -17.13
N VAL A 25 11.39 -1.98 -15.96
CA VAL A 25 10.77 -2.36 -14.67
C VAL A 25 9.46 -1.60 -14.48
N VAL A 26 9.46 -0.28 -14.72
CA VAL A 26 8.25 0.55 -14.63
C VAL A 26 7.16 0.07 -15.59
N ALA A 27 7.50 -0.15 -16.86
CA ALA A 27 6.54 -0.62 -17.87
C ALA A 27 5.97 -2.00 -17.54
N ARG A 28 6.79 -2.91 -16.98
CA ARG A 28 6.34 -4.24 -16.56
C ARG A 28 5.38 -4.17 -15.38
N ALA A 29 5.66 -3.33 -14.38
CA ALA A 29 4.79 -3.10 -13.25
C ALA A 29 3.45 -2.48 -13.69
N GLU A 30 3.50 -1.43 -14.51
CA GLU A 30 2.32 -0.75 -15.05
C GLU A 30 1.43 -1.71 -15.84
N LYS A 31 2.03 -2.50 -16.74
CA LYS A 31 1.30 -3.51 -17.51
C LYS A 31 0.56 -4.48 -16.59
N TYR A 32 1.25 -5.05 -15.60
CA TYR A 32 0.62 -5.98 -14.64
C TYR A 32 -0.48 -5.29 -13.83
N LEU A 33 -0.19 -4.14 -13.23
CA LEU A 33 -1.17 -3.42 -12.43
C LEU A 33 -2.44 -3.10 -13.22
N ASN A 34 -2.34 -2.80 -14.52
CA ASN A 34 -3.49 -2.54 -15.39
C ASN A 34 -4.28 -3.80 -15.78
N THR A 35 -3.75 -5.02 -15.56
CA THR A 35 -4.54 -6.25 -15.71
C THR A 35 -5.50 -6.48 -14.54
N ILE A 36 -5.25 -5.84 -13.40
CA ILE A 36 -6.05 -6.02 -12.20
C ILE A 36 -7.31 -5.14 -12.28
N THR A 37 -8.46 -5.75 -12.55
CA THR A 37 -9.77 -5.10 -12.39
C THR A 37 -10.31 -5.31 -10.99
N GLY A 38 -10.16 -6.51 -10.44
CA GLY A 38 -10.52 -6.84 -9.08
C GLY A 38 -9.77 -8.08 -8.61
N ILE A 39 -9.33 -8.05 -7.36
CA ILE A 39 -8.64 -9.15 -6.68
C ILE A 39 -9.10 -9.24 -5.23
N THR A 40 -8.96 -10.43 -4.67
CA THR A 40 -9.11 -10.67 -3.22
C THR A 40 -8.10 -11.72 -2.78
N GLY A 41 -7.76 -11.74 -1.51
CA GLY A 41 -6.83 -12.69 -0.90
C GLY A 41 -6.60 -12.40 0.57
N ASP A 42 -5.55 -12.96 1.11
CA ASP A 42 -5.14 -12.76 2.49
C ASP A 42 -4.01 -11.73 2.55
N PHE A 43 -3.88 -11.05 3.66
CA PHE A 43 -2.73 -10.20 3.93
C PHE A 43 -2.15 -10.42 5.33
N VAL A 44 -0.86 -10.14 5.46
CA VAL A 44 -0.16 -9.97 6.74
C VAL A 44 0.43 -8.57 6.73
N GLN A 45 0.02 -7.75 7.68
CA GLN A 45 0.53 -6.41 7.89
C GLN A 45 1.50 -6.40 9.06
N THR A 46 2.62 -5.71 8.91
CA THR A 46 3.57 -5.46 10.00
C THR A 46 3.73 -3.96 10.20
N ASN A 47 3.50 -3.49 11.42
CA ASN A 47 3.68 -2.11 11.81
C ASN A 47 4.40 -2.08 13.16
N ASN A 48 5.57 -1.42 13.22
CA ASN A 48 6.39 -1.32 14.45
C ASN A 48 6.62 -2.68 15.16
N GLY A 49 6.81 -3.75 14.39
CA GLY A 49 7.02 -5.11 14.91
C GLY A 49 5.75 -5.89 15.28
N ASN A 50 4.60 -5.24 15.36
CA ASN A 50 3.32 -5.92 15.55
C ASN A 50 2.83 -6.47 14.21
N GLN A 51 2.31 -7.71 14.23
CA GLN A 51 1.74 -8.35 13.05
C GLN A 51 0.24 -8.53 13.19
N GLU A 52 -0.47 -8.11 12.14
CA GLU A 52 -1.89 -8.30 11.99
C GLU A 52 -2.17 -9.01 10.66
N GLN A 53 -3.25 -9.74 10.59
CA GLN A 53 -3.64 -10.47 9.40
C GLN A 53 -5.13 -10.29 9.12
N GLY A 54 -5.49 -10.48 7.86
CA GLY A 54 -6.88 -10.32 7.45
C GLY A 54 -7.11 -10.66 6.00
N THR A 55 -8.24 -10.20 5.49
CA THR A 55 -8.60 -10.32 4.08
C THR A 55 -8.47 -8.98 3.37
N PHE A 56 -7.91 -9.02 2.17
CA PHE A 56 -7.74 -7.90 1.27
C PHE A 56 -8.66 -8.05 0.07
N SER A 57 -9.30 -6.97 -0.32
CA SER A 57 -10.07 -6.89 -1.56
C SER A 57 -9.84 -5.55 -2.24
N LEU A 58 -9.67 -5.59 -3.55
CA LEU A 58 -9.55 -4.41 -4.40
C LEU A 58 -10.50 -4.58 -5.58
N LEU A 59 -11.23 -3.53 -5.92
CA LEU A 59 -12.05 -3.44 -7.13
C LEU A 59 -11.93 -2.05 -7.74
N ARG A 60 -11.34 -1.97 -8.92
CA ARG A 60 -11.19 -0.70 -9.62
C ARG A 60 -12.47 -0.26 -10.32
N PRO A 61 -12.70 1.05 -10.37
CA PRO A 61 -11.90 2.12 -9.78
C PRO A 61 -12.21 2.34 -8.29
N GLY A 62 -11.19 2.77 -7.56
CA GLY A 62 -11.33 3.44 -6.27
C GLY A 62 -11.61 2.58 -5.05
N ARG A 63 -11.92 1.30 -5.17
CA ARG A 63 -12.43 0.50 -4.06
C ARG A 63 -11.38 -0.45 -3.51
N VAL A 64 -11.15 -0.37 -2.22
CA VAL A 64 -10.29 -1.26 -1.43
C VAL A 64 -11.00 -1.58 -0.12
N ARG A 65 -10.79 -2.77 0.39
CA ARG A 65 -11.20 -3.17 1.72
C ARG A 65 -10.15 -4.08 2.35
N LEU A 66 -9.79 -3.78 3.59
CA LEU A 66 -9.00 -4.64 4.47
C LEU A 66 -9.84 -4.89 5.73
N ASP A 67 -10.14 -6.17 5.98
CA ASP A 67 -10.79 -6.62 7.19
C ASP A 67 -9.76 -7.36 8.05
N TYR A 68 -9.47 -6.84 9.24
CA TYR A 68 -8.53 -7.44 10.16
C TYR A 68 -9.20 -8.58 10.93
N LYS A 69 -8.48 -9.71 11.06
CA LYS A 69 -9.05 -10.92 11.65
C LYS A 69 -9.26 -10.81 13.17
N ASN A 70 -8.33 -10.18 13.86
CA ASN A 70 -8.29 -10.13 15.32
C ASN A 70 -8.43 -8.71 15.88
N LEU A 71 -8.67 -7.73 15.03
CA LEU A 71 -8.91 -6.35 15.43
C LEU A 71 -10.29 -5.92 14.97
N PRO A 72 -11.03 -5.17 15.77
CA PRO A 72 -12.30 -4.59 15.38
C PRO A 72 -12.09 -3.36 14.51
N ILE A 73 -11.33 -3.54 13.40
CA ILE A 73 -10.91 -2.47 12.51
C ILE A 73 -11.26 -2.85 11.07
N GLN A 74 -11.82 -1.90 10.34
CA GLN A 74 -12.00 -1.95 8.89
C GLN A 74 -11.27 -0.76 8.25
N LEU A 75 -10.48 -1.04 7.22
CA LEU A 75 -9.93 0.00 6.36
C LEU A 75 -10.57 -0.14 4.98
N MET A 76 -11.13 0.94 4.46
CA MET A 76 -11.91 0.87 3.24
C MET A 76 -11.78 2.16 2.43
N ALA A 77 -11.74 2.01 1.09
CA ALA A 77 -11.87 3.11 0.16
C ALA A 77 -13.11 2.91 -0.72
N ASP A 78 -13.83 3.99 -1.00
CA ASP A 78 -15.05 3.99 -1.83
C ASP A 78 -14.88 4.63 -3.21
N GLY A 79 -13.71 5.18 -3.46
CA GLY A 79 -13.33 5.89 -4.70
C GLY A 79 -13.01 7.36 -4.49
N SER A 80 -13.47 7.96 -3.40
CA SER A 80 -13.21 9.35 -3.01
C SER A 80 -12.32 9.41 -1.78
N ASP A 81 -12.67 8.64 -0.77
CA ASP A 81 -12.07 8.69 0.54
C ASP A 81 -11.58 7.32 0.99
N LEU A 82 -10.59 7.35 1.88
CA LEU A 82 -10.11 6.23 2.66
C LEU A 82 -10.68 6.40 4.08
N TYR A 83 -11.39 5.38 4.53
CA TYR A 83 -12.00 5.29 5.84
C TYR A 83 -11.25 4.30 6.71
N PHE A 84 -10.92 4.71 7.90
CA PHE A 84 -10.48 3.86 8.98
C PHE A 84 -11.62 3.80 10.01
N TYR A 85 -12.23 2.65 10.17
CA TYR A 85 -13.33 2.44 11.11
C TYR A 85 -12.88 1.57 12.27
N ASP A 86 -12.92 2.11 13.47
CA ASP A 86 -12.73 1.38 14.73
C ASP A 86 -14.11 1.00 15.27
N GLU A 87 -14.44 -0.28 15.17
CA GLU A 87 -15.73 -0.81 15.60
C GLU A 87 -15.92 -0.75 17.12
N SER A 88 -14.80 -0.84 17.89
CA SER A 88 -14.84 -0.81 19.35
C SER A 88 -15.22 0.56 19.90
N LEU A 89 -14.87 1.60 19.19
CA LEU A 89 -15.14 2.99 19.54
C LEU A 89 -16.30 3.61 18.72
N ASP A 90 -16.82 2.88 17.74
CA ASP A 90 -17.73 3.38 16.68
C ASP A 90 -17.23 4.69 16.05
N GLN A 91 -15.92 4.79 15.82
CA GLN A 91 -15.28 5.95 15.26
C GLN A 91 -14.80 5.74 13.83
N ILE A 92 -15.06 6.72 12.97
CA ILE A 92 -14.57 6.75 11.60
C ILE A 92 -13.61 7.93 11.44
N THR A 93 -12.40 7.63 10.99
CA THR A 93 -11.45 8.62 10.49
C THR A 93 -11.47 8.59 8.97
N THR A 94 -11.58 9.74 8.33
CA THR A 94 -11.65 9.86 6.87
C THR A 94 -10.47 10.67 6.35
N VAL A 95 -9.84 10.17 5.29
CA VAL A 95 -8.73 10.83 4.60
C VAL A 95 -9.03 10.82 3.09
N PRO A 96 -8.89 11.94 2.37
CA PRO A 96 -9.02 11.94 0.91
C PRO A 96 -8.07 10.93 0.27
N LEU A 97 -8.60 10.05 -0.57
CA LEU A 97 -7.80 8.98 -1.20
C LEU A 97 -6.66 9.54 -2.07
N THR A 98 -6.90 10.72 -2.66
CA THR A 98 -5.89 11.45 -3.45
C THR A 98 -4.73 11.99 -2.63
N SER A 99 -4.87 12.06 -1.31
CA SER A 99 -3.82 12.49 -0.37
C SER A 99 -3.01 11.31 0.18
N THR A 100 -3.17 10.12 -0.37
CA THR A 100 -2.45 8.93 0.06
C THR A 100 -1.69 8.30 -1.10
N PRO A 101 -0.45 7.81 -0.90
CA PRO A 101 0.27 7.06 -1.93
C PRO A 101 -0.50 5.81 -2.40
N ALA A 102 -1.30 5.19 -1.53
CA ALA A 102 -2.14 4.04 -1.85
C ALA A 102 -3.23 4.37 -2.90
N GLY A 103 -3.65 5.63 -2.99
CA GLY A 103 -4.61 6.09 -4.01
C GLY A 103 -4.17 5.84 -5.44
N ILE A 104 -2.87 5.72 -5.70
CA ILE A 104 -2.32 5.37 -7.02
C ILE A 104 -2.85 4.01 -7.47
N LEU A 105 -2.89 3.02 -6.56
CA LEU A 105 -3.23 1.62 -6.89
C LEU A 105 -4.68 1.40 -7.30
N VAL A 106 -5.57 2.27 -6.87
CA VAL A 106 -7.02 2.12 -7.09
C VAL A 106 -7.54 2.93 -8.28
N ARG A 107 -6.69 3.63 -9.00
CA ARG A 107 -7.06 4.39 -10.20
C ARG A 107 -7.67 3.47 -11.25
N LYS A 108 -8.61 4.01 -12.05
CA LYS A 108 -9.21 3.28 -13.17
C LYS A 108 -8.15 2.77 -14.15
N LYS A 109 -7.16 3.61 -14.44
CA LYS A 109 -5.96 3.30 -15.22
C LYS A 109 -4.75 3.80 -14.44
N ILE A 110 -3.76 2.94 -14.30
CA ILE A 110 -2.47 3.30 -13.72
C ILE A 110 -1.56 3.72 -14.87
N ASP A 111 -1.02 4.92 -14.75
CA ASP A 111 -0.02 5.48 -15.63
C ASP A 111 1.11 5.98 -14.72
N LEU A 112 2.16 5.19 -14.62
CA LEU A 112 3.31 5.45 -13.76
C LEU A 112 4.25 6.52 -14.31
N GLN A 113 4.00 6.97 -15.54
CA GLN A 113 4.71 8.08 -16.17
C GLN A 113 3.88 9.38 -16.14
N ASN A 114 2.72 9.34 -15.50
CA ASN A 114 1.85 10.51 -15.37
C ASN A 114 2.55 11.62 -14.59
N ALA A 115 2.16 12.86 -14.90
CA ALA A 115 2.75 14.06 -14.30
C ALA A 115 2.59 14.15 -12.78
N ASP A 116 1.59 13.48 -12.20
CA ASP A 116 1.32 13.48 -10.75
C ASP A 116 1.94 12.30 -9.98
N ILE A 117 2.58 11.34 -10.67
CA ILE A 117 3.33 10.25 -10.06
C ILE A 117 4.82 10.45 -10.29
N ASN A 118 5.60 10.24 -9.26
CA ASN A 118 7.04 10.25 -9.32
C ASN A 118 7.57 8.87 -8.90
N VAL A 119 8.03 8.07 -9.87
CA VAL A 119 8.79 6.85 -9.58
C VAL A 119 10.22 7.28 -9.24
N VAL A 120 10.61 7.07 -7.99
CA VAL A 120 11.89 7.56 -7.45
C VAL A 120 12.99 6.50 -7.47
N ASP A 121 12.61 5.22 -7.50
CA ASP A 121 13.57 4.11 -7.51
C ASP A 121 12.94 2.85 -8.09
N THR A 122 13.78 1.99 -8.68
CA THR A 122 13.43 0.64 -9.11
C THR A 122 14.52 -0.33 -8.68
N THR A 123 14.12 -1.51 -8.24
CA THR A 123 15.04 -2.59 -7.90
C THR A 123 14.64 -3.87 -8.61
N GLU A 124 15.64 -4.67 -9.00
CA GLU A 124 15.42 -5.96 -9.62
C GLU A 124 16.33 -7.03 -9.02
N GLY A 125 15.73 -7.98 -8.29
CA GLY A 125 16.39 -9.13 -7.70
C GLY A 125 16.22 -10.40 -8.54
N ALA A 126 16.65 -11.55 -8.02
CA ALA A 126 16.55 -12.83 -8.71
C ALA A 126 15.08 -13.27 -8.92
N LYS A 127 14.23 -13.11 -7.90
CA LYS A 127 12.83 -13.59 -7.90
C LYS A 127 11.80 -12.49 -7.98
N THR A 128 12.16 -11.27 -7.56
CA THR A 128 11.25 -10.14 -7.45
C THR A 128 11.80 -8.91 -8.16
N PHE A 129 10.92 -7.95 -8.42
CA PHE A 129 11.27 -6.60 -8.77
C PHE A 129 10.37 -5.63 -7.99
N ALA A 130 10.84 -4.41 -7.80
CA ALA A 130 10.08 -3.42 -7.05
C ALA A 130 10.23 -2.03 -7.67
N LEU A 131 9.27 -1.17 -7.35
CA LEU A 131 9.35 0.25 -7.62
C LEU A 131 8.87 1.04 -6.41
N LYS A 132 9.57 2.16 -6.16
CA LYS A 132 9.24 3.12 -5.13
C LYS A 132 8.69 4.38 -5.79
N MET A 133 7.57 4.88 -5.27
CA MET A 133 6.90 6.04 -5.83
C MET A 133 6.31 6.94 -4.75
N ASN A 134 6.07 8.19 -5.10
CA ASN A 134 5.31 9.16 -4.34
C ASN A 134 4.41 9.99 -5.26
N LEU A 135 3.59 10.86 -4.69
CA LEU A 135 2.82 11.84 -5.43
C LEU A 135 3.71 13.08 -5.67
N ARG A 136 3.83 13.48 -6.94
CA ARG A 136 4.64 14.63 -7.34
C ARG A 136 4.06 15.93 -6.76
N GLY A 137 4.94 16.74 -6.15
CA GLY A 137 4.54 17.95 -5.45
C GLY A 137 3.90 17.71 -4.09
N GLN A 138 3.81 16.45 -3.66
CA GLN A 138 3.29 16.02 -2.36
C GLN A 138 4.22 14.98 -1.72
N GLU A 139 5.51 15.09 -1.94
CA GLU A 139 6.53 14.13 -1.46
C GLU A 139 6.51 14.03 0.07
N GLY A 140 6.12 15.11 0.76
CA GLY A 140 5.95 15.13 2.21
C GLY A 140 4.82 14.26 2.75
N LEU A 141 3.89 13.78 1.91
CA LEU A 141 2.85 12.83 2.32
C LEU A 141 3.35 11.39 2.45
N GLY A 142 4.63 11.16 2.11
CA GLY A 142 5.26 9.85 2.21
C GLY A 142 5.46 9.17 0.86
N ASN A 143 5.70 7.86 0.90
CA ASN A 143 5.98 7.08 -0.30
C ASN A 143 5.42 5.66 -0.18
N MET A 144 5.31 5.00 -1.34
CA MET A 144 4.94 3.60 -1.45
C MET A 144 5.99 2.84 -2.24
N THR A 145 6.38 1.68 -1.74
CA THR A 145 7.16 0.70 -2.49
C THR A 145 6.27 -0.50 -2.79
N ILE A 146 6.19 -0.92 -4.05
CA ILE A 146 5.45 -2.12 -4.45
C ILE A 146 6.44 -3.15 -4.94
N VAL A 147 6.29 -4.37 -4.45
CA VAL A 147 7.11 -5.53 -4.82
C VAL A 147 6.24 -6.50 -5.61
N PHE A 148 6.81 -7.04 -6.68
CA PHE A 148 6.19 -8.03 -7.53
C PHE A 148 7.07 -9.28 -7.63
N ASP A 149 6.44 -10.44 -7.71
CA ASP A 149 7.10 -11.65 -8.17
C ASP A 149 7.38 -11.55 -9.67
N LYS A 150 8.44 -12.24 -10.16
CA LYS A 150 8.81 -12.22 -11.58
C LYS A 150 8.14 -13.30 -12.42
N LYS A 151 7.88 -14.46 -11.83
CA LYS A 151 7.40 -15.65 -12.57
C LYS A 151 6.44 -16.49 -11.72
N PRO A 152 5.12 -16.38 -11.97
CA PRO A 152 4.47 -15.40 -12.84
C PRO A 152 4.59 -13.99 -12.26
N VAL A 153 4.40 -12.96 -13.07
CA VAL A 153 4.32 -11.59 -12.53
C VAL A 153 3.07 -11.49 -11.68
N ALA A 154 3.26 -11.18 -10.39
CA ALA A 154 2.18 -11.09 -9.43
C ALA A 154 2.50 -10.04 -8.35
N LEU A 155 1.50 -9.39 -7.79
CA LEU A 155 1.66 -8.54 -6.62
C LEU A 155 2.10 -9.42 -5.44
N ASN A 156 3.24 -9.06 -4.83
CA ASN A 156 3.79 -9.76 -3.68
C ASN A 156 3.54 -8.99 -2.38
N SER A 157 3.95 -7.74 -2.34
CA SER A 157 3.84 -6.92 -1.13
C SER A 157 3.88 -5.43 -1.46
N TRP A 158 3.52 -4.62 -0.48
CA TRP A 158 3.85 -3.20 -0.50
C TRP A 158 4.36 -2.72 0.85
N THR A 159 5.10 -1.62 0.82
CA THR A 159 5.49 -0.85 1.98
C THR A 159 4.97 0.57 1.80
N ILE A 160 4.30 1.10 2.80
CA ILE A 160 3.91 2.51 2.86
C ILE A 160 4.72 3.17 3.97
N VAL A 161 5.31 4.32 3.67
CA VAL A 161 5.90 5.21 4.65
C VAL A 161 5.08 6.49 4.62
N ASP A 162 4.47 6.85 5.74
CA ASP A 162 3.61 8.03 5.86
C ASP A 162 4.42 9.33 6.04
N ALA A 163 3.71 10.46 6.17
CA ALA A 163 4.30 11.79 6.32
C ALA A 163 5.17 11.97 7.58
N VAL A 164 4.95 11.17 8.61
CA VAL A 164 5.72 11.22 9.88
C VAL A 164 6.75 10.11 9.99
N GLY A 165 6.91 9.30 8.92
CA GLY A 165 7.92 8.25 8.84
C GLY A 165 7.50 6.89 9.38
N ASN A 166 6.24 6.69 9.76
CA ASN A 166 5.75 5.37 10.15
C ASN A 166 5.76 4.44 8.94
N LYS A 167 6.29 3.25 9.15
CA LYS A 167 6.40 2.22 8.13
C LYS A 167 5.34 1.15 8.34
N THR A 168 4.57 0.86 7.29
CA THR A 168 3.61 -0.24 7.23
C THR A 168 3.97 -1.17 6.08
N ASP A 169 4.32 -2.39 6.40
CA ASP A 169 4.59 -3.46 5.43
C ASP A 169 3.36 -4.37 5.31
N VAL A 170 2.95 -4.69 4.09
CA VAL A 170 1.84 -5.61 3.81
C VAL A 170 2.30 -6.66 2.82
N VAL A 171 2.21 -7.91 3.20
CA VAL A 171 2.48 -9.07 2.34
C VAL A 171 1.16 -9.73 1.97
N PHE A 172 0.99 -10.03 0.68
CA PHE A 172 -0.22 -10.67 0.16
C PHE A 172 -0.03 -12.15 -0.07
N ASN A 173 -1.07 -12.92 0.24
CA ASN A 173 -1.11 -14.36 0.01
C ASN A 173 -2.44 -14.73 -0.66
N ASN A 174 -2.43 -15.85 -1.38
CA ASN A 174 -3.65 -16.43 -1.96
C ASN A 174 -4.46 -15.45 -2.83
N LEU A 175 -3.78 -14.50 -3.49
CA LEU A 175 -4.44 -13.54 -4.37
C LEU A 175 -5.12 -14.25 -5.54
N LYS A 176 -6.37 -13.91 -5.78
CA LYS A 176 -7.18 -14.42 -6.90
C LYS A 176 -8.05 -13.32 -7.48
N THR A 177 -8.28 -13.41 -8.78
CA THR A 177 -9.21 -12.50 -9.45
C THR A 177 -10.61 -12.64 -8.90
N LYS A 178 -11.23 -11.52 -8.56
CA LYS A 178 -12.62 -11.41 -8.14
C LYS A 178 -13.15 -10.03 -8.53
N THR A 179 -14.22 -9.99 -9.31
CA THR A 179 -14.85 -8.74 -9.77
C THR A 179 -16.30 -8.63 -9.31
N ASP A 180 -16.90 -9.73 -8.91
CA ASP A 180 -18.25 -9.77 -8.35
C ASP A 180 -18.18 -9.68 -6.83
N PHE A 181 -18.50 -8.51 -6.32
CA PHE A 181 -18.64 -8.21 -4.90
C PHE A 181 -20.07 -7.75 -4.63
N GLY A 182 -20.64 -8.16 -3.51
CA GLY A 182 -21.98 -7.74 -3.10
C GLY A 182 -22.13 -6.21 -3.11
N LYS A 183 -23.35 -5.72 -3.34
CA LYS A 183 -23.68 -4.29 -3.53
C LYS A 183 -23.07 -3.37 -2.47
N ASN A 184 -23.01 -3.80 -1.22
CA ASN A 184 -22.56 -3.02 -0.07
C ASN A 184 -21.19 -3.48 0.44
N TYR A 185 -20.47 -4.30 -0.31
CA TYR A 185 -19.19 -4.88 0.13
C TYR A 185 -18.14 -3.82 0.45
N PHE A 186 -18.09 -2.74 -0.32
CA PHE A 186 -17.19 -1.61 -0.11
C PHE A 186 -17.89 -0.44 0.60
N GLN A 187 -18.70 -0.75 1.61
CA GLN A 187 -19.30 0.22 2.52
C GLN A 187 -19.00 -0.21 3.96
N ILE A 188 -18.81 0.76 4.85
CA ILE A 188 -18.60 0.47 6.27
C ILE A 188 -19.82 -0.24 6.80
N GLN A 189 -19.59 -1.41 7.40
CA GLN A 189 -20.62 -2.20 8.06
C GLN A 189 -20.59 -1.86 9.54
N ARG A 190 -21.44 -0.91 9.96
CA ARG A 190 -21.62 -0.66 11.39
C ARG A 190 -22.42 -1.79 11.99
N HIS A 191 -21.86 -2.49 12.96
CA HIS A 191 -22.64 -3.40 13.81
C HIS A 191 -23.53 -2.54 14.69
N LYS A 192 -24.84 -2.68 14.52
CA LYS A 192 -25.81 -2.12 15.49
C LYS A 192 -25.56 -2.83 16.82
N THR A 193 -24.96 -2.14 17.78
CA THR A 193 -25.06 -2.54 19.18
C THR A 193 -26.53 -2.48 19.52
N VAL A 194 -27.16 -3.63 19.70
CA VAL A 194 -28.50 -3.72 20.28
C VAL A 194 -28.31 -3.24 21.73
N SER A 195 -28.59 -1.96 21.97
CA SER A 195 -28.80 -1.49 23.33
C SER A 195 -30.03 -2.20 23.83
N THR A 196 -29.87 -3.28 24.61
CA THR A 196 -30.88 -3.78 25.49
C THR A 196 -31.06 -2.74 26.60
N SER A 197 -31.87 -1.70 26.31
CA SER A 197 -32.49 -0.95 27.36
C SER A 197 -33.51 -1.86 27.98
N GLY A 198 -33.10 -2.59 29.02
CA GLY A 198 -33.99 -3.19 29.96
C GLY A 198 -34.75 -2.07 30.66
N GLY A 199 -35.95 -1.79 30.20
CA GLY A 199 -36.89 -1.00 30.96
C GLY A 199 -37.29 -1.84 32.17
N ASP A 200 -36.72 -1.54 33.31
CA ASP A 200 -37.30 -1.90 34.59
C ASP A 200 -38.55 -1.03 34.79
N ASP A 201 -39.68 -1.54 34.34
CA ASP A 201 -40.97 -1.05 34.83
C ASP A 201 -41.24 -1.72 36.18
N PHE A 202 -40.71 -1.15 37.24
CA PHE A 202 -41.21 -1.33 38.60
C PHE A 202 -42.12 -0.13 38.90
N TYR A 203 -43.43 -0.35 38.75
CA TYR A 203 -44.47 0.38 39.50
C TYR A 203 -45.62 -0.59 39.87
N ASP A 204 -45.73 -0.79 41.20
CA ASP A 204 -46.86 -1.25 42.04
C ASP A 204 -47.47 -2.64 41.84
#